data_57a638fb0b4652996c78a177a64dbc2f
#
_entry.id   57a638fb0b4652996c78a177a64dbc2f
#
_cell.length_a   1.000
_cell.length_b   1.000
_cell.length_c   1.000
_cell.angle_alpha   90.00
_cell.angle_beta   90.00
_cell.angle_gamma   90.00
#
_symmetry.space_group_name_H-M   'P 1'
#
loop_
_entity.id
_entity.type
_entity.pdbx_description
1 polymer ?
#
loop_
_entity_poly.entity_id
_entity_poly.type
_entity_poly.pdbx_seq_one_letter_code
_entity_poly.pdbx_strand_id
1 'polypeptide(L)'
;MTVPTLPFASLWVSPFRPFCVLGVAYGVVVMAAWIAANAGLVPGGGGMLAGQAWHGHEMLFGFAAAIVCAISLTALPGWAGTPEIRGAPLAGLATLWIVGRVAYWGREALPEWGAVAGSIALWVVLIALLARQLVRVTRRAYLMILVVLGGMLAGEALFMTGRAAAGLLAA
;
A
#
# COMPACT_ATOMS: atom_id res chain seq x y z
N MET A 1 -19.96 4.54 33.44
CA MET A 1 -19.80 3.15 32.97
C MET A 1 -19.09 3.21 31.61
N THR A 2 -17.79 2.90 31.55
CA THR A 2 -17.02 2.82 30.31
C THR A 2 -17.32 1.47 29.69
N VAL A 3 -18.00 1.46 28.53
CA VAL A 3 -18.19 0.24 27.75
C VAL A 3 -16.80 -0.24 27.32
N PRO A 4 -16.40 -1.48 27.63
CA PRO A 4 -15.13 -2.02 27.16
C PRO A 4 -15.18 -2.09 25.64
N THR A 5 -14.43 -1.22 24.95
CA THR A 5 -14.28 -1.29 23.51
C THR A 5 -13.53 -2.57 23.18
N LEU A 6 -14.13 -3.43 22.36
CA LEU A 6 -13.46 -4.61 21.85
C LEU A 6 -12.09 -4.19 21.25
N PRO A 7 -11.01 -4.96 21.48
CA PRO A 7 -9.66 -4.59 21.05
C PRO A 7 -9.57 -4.29 19.54
N PHE A 8 -10.40 -4.92 18.72
CA PHE A 8 -10.51 -4.64 17.29
C PHE A 8 -11.14 -3.28 16.95
N ALA A 9 -12.06 -2.76 17.77
CA ALA A 9 -12.65 -1.44 17.56
C ALA A 9 -11.60 -0.33 17.74
N SER A 10 -10.61 -0.54 18.58
CA SER A 10 -9.53 0.43 18.85
C SER A 10 -8.56 0.61 17.66
N LEU A 11 -8.48 -0.35 16.75
CA LEU A 11 -7.64 -0.24 15.53
C LEU A 11 -8.15 0.86 14.59
N TRP A 12 -9.45 1.04 14.49
CA TRP A 12 -10.09 1.95 13.53
C TRP A 12 -10.28 3.37 14.04
N VAL A 13 -9.79 3.67 15.24
CA VAL A 13 -9.86 5.00 15.87
C VAL A 13 -8.85 5.99 15.25
N SER A 14 -7.71 5.48 14.73
CA SER A 14 -6.69 6.30 14.09
C SER A 14 -6.03 5.54 12.95
N PRO A 15 -5.74 6.17 11.81
CA PRO A 15 -5.11 5.53 10.64
C PRO A 15 -3.74 4.93 10.94
N PHE A 16 -3.00 5.52 11.84
CA PHE A 16 -1.68 5.05 12.25
C PHE A 16 -1.69 3.58 12.68
N ARG A 17 -2.68 3.20 13.49
CA ARG A 17 -2.72 1.85 14.10
C ARG A 17 -2.82 0.72 13.08
N PRO A 18 -3.87 0.65 12.21
CA PRO A 18 -4.00 -0.46 11.27
C PRO A 18 -2.88 -0.49 10.25
N PHE A 19 -2.47 0.66 9.71
CA PHE A 19 -1.44 0.69 8.70
C PHE A 19 -0.03 0.40 9.24
N CYS A 20 0.30 0.80 10.47
CA CYS A 20 1.53 0.38 11.14
C CYS A 20 1.57 -1.13 11.38
N VAL A 21 0.47 -1.70 11.91
CA VAL A 21 0.40 -3.15 12.15
C VAL A 21 0.50 -3.92 10.85
N LEU A 22 -0.26 -3.54 9.82
CA LEU A 22 -0.24 -4.18 8.50
C LEU A 22 1.14 -4.06 7.86
N GLY A 23 1.73 -2.85 7.85
CA GLY A 23 3.04 -2.61 7.25
C GLY A 23 4.14 -3.42 7.91
N VAL A 24 4.26 -3.35 9.24
CA VAL A 24 5.30 -4.07 9.98
C VAL A 24 5.15 -5.58 9.83
N ALA A 25 3.94 -6.12 10.04
CA ALA A 25 3.69 -7.54 9.86
C ALA A 25 4.01 -8.02 8.44
N TYR A 26 3.59 -7.24 7.45
CA TYR A 26 3.85 -7.55 6.05
C TYR A 26 5.35 -7.48 5.69
N GLY A 27 6.06 -6.46 6.18
CA GLY A 27 7.51 -6.33 5.98
C GLY A 27 8.28 -7.55 6.50
N VAL A 28 7.89 -8.05 7.68
CA VAL A 28 8.47 -9.29 8.25
C VAL A 28 8.18 -10.48 7.36
N VAL A 29 6.93 -10.65 6.87
CA VAL A 29 6.54 -11.74 5.99
C VAL A 29 7.31 -11.71 4.67
N VAL A 30 7.38 -10.54 4.02
CA VAL A 30 8.10 -10.36 2.75
C VAL A 30 9.59 -10.66 2.91
N MET A 31 10.21 -10.14 3.97
CA MET A 31 11.62 -10.38 4.23
C MET A 31 11.90 -11.87 4.50
N ALA A 32 11.07 -12.50 5.33
CA ALA A 32 11.20 -13.92 5.62
C ALA A 32 11.03 -14.79 4.36
N ALA A 33 10.02 -14.48 3.54
CA ALA A 33 9.77 -15.20 2.29
C ALA A 33 10.95 -15.05 1.31
N TRP A 34 11.50 -13.84 1.16
CA TRP A 34 12.64 -13.58 0.29
C TRP A 34 13.92 -14.27 0.75
N ILE A 35 14.22 -14.23 2.06
CA ILE A 35 15.37 -14.95 2.65
C ILE A 35 15.21 -16.46 2.45
N ALA A 36 14.04 -17.02 2.75
CA ALA A 36 13.78 -18.44 2.61
C ALA A 36 13.93 -18.92 1.16
N ALA A 37 13.43 -18.11 0.19
CA ALA A 37 13.57 -18.42 -1.22
C ALA A 37 15.03 -18.43 -1.68
N ASN A 38 15.82 -17.42 -1.27
CA ASN A 38 17.24 -17.31 -1.63
C ASN A 38 18.13 -18.32 -0.89
N ALA A 39 17.69 -18.79 0.29
CA ALA A 39 18.38 -19.86 1.03
C ALA A 39 18.04 -21.25 0.53
N GLY A 40 17.21 -21.39 -0.53
CA GLY A 40 16.81 -22.69 -1.07
C GLY A 40 15.82 -23.47 -0.19
N LEU A 41 15.18 -22.79 0.78
CA LEU A 41 14.21 -23.42 1.68
C LEU A 41 12.80 -23.54 1.07
N VAL A 42 12.57 -22.89 -0.07
CA VAL A 42 11.29 -22.94 -0.79
C VAL A 42 11.38 -23.95 -1.93
N PRO A 43 10.46 -24.95 -2.01
CA PRO A 43 10.42 -25.90 -3.09
C PRO A 43 10.34 -25.20 -4.47
N GLY A 44 11.03 -25.74 -5.48
CA GLY A 44 11.06 -25.17 -6.83
C GLY A 44 11.99 -23.96 -6.97
N GLY A 45 12.91 -23.72 -6.01
CA GLY A 45 13.90 -22.64 -6.08
C GLY A 45 13.34 -21.25 -5.80
N GLY A 46 12.16 -21.17 -5.17
CA GLY A 46 11.57 -19.90 -4.76
C GLY A 46 10.93 -19.08 -5.88
N GLY A 47 11.19 -19.39 -7.14
CA GLY A 47 10.57 -18.72 -8.29
C GLY A 47 10.55 -17.21 -8.18
N MET A 48 9.37 -16.61 -8.25
CA MET A 48 9.16 -15.16 -8.13
C MET A 48 9.70 -14.57 -6.83
N LEU A 49 9.61 -15.31 -5.71
CA LEU A 49 10.00 -14.83 -4.37
C LEU A 49 11.50 -14.59 -4.25
N ALA A 50 12.33 -15.31 -5.00
CA ALA A 50 13.78 -15.12 -5.01
C ALA A 50 14.22 -13.88 -5.79
N GLY A 51 13.33 -13.30 -6.61
CA GLY A 51 13.62 -12.17 -7.48
C GLY A 51 13.81 -10.86 -6.74
N GLN A 52 14.90 -10.14 -7.02
CA GLN A 52 15.12 -8.79 -6.47
C GLN A 52 14.01 -7.81 -6.83
N ALA A 53 13.45 -7.91 -8.04
CA ALA A 53 12.36 -7.05 -8.48
C ALA A 53 11.07 -7.27 -7.67
N TRP A 54 10.76 -8.52 -7.30
CA TRP A 54 9.64 -8.82 -6.41
C TRP A 54 9.89 -8.25 -5.02
N HIS A 55 11.05 -8.51 -4.45
CA HIS A 55 11.41 -8.00 -3.13
C HIS A 55 11.36 -6.47 -3.08
N GLY A 56 12.00 -5.79 -4.04
CA GLY A 56 11.99 -4.33 -4.13
C GLY A 56 10.59 -3.75 -4.26
N HIS A 57 9.74 -4.35 -5.10
CA HIS A 57 8.35 -3.96 -5.24
C HIS A 57 7.58 -4.07 -3.92
N GLU A 58 7.66 -5.21 -3.24
CA GLU A 58 6.91 -5.44 -2.00
C GLU A 58 7.44 -4.60 -0.82
N MET A 59 8.72 -4.31 -0.78
CA MET A 59 9.27 -3.39 0.21
C MET A 59 8.82 -1.95 -0.03
N LEU A 60 8.68 -1.51 -1.29
CA LEU A 60 8.27 -0.15 -1.62
C LEU A 60 6.74 0.01 -1.61
N PHE A 61 6.03 -0.81 -2.37
CA PHE A 61 4.57 -0.68 -2.57
C PHE A 61 3.74 -1.52 -1.59
N GLY A 62 4.37 -2.42 -0.87
CA GLY A 62 3.77 -3.14 0.24
C GLY A 62 4.07 -2.48 1.58
N PHE A 63 5.28 -2.69 2.08
CA PHE A 63 5.69 -2.21 3.41
C PHE A 63 5.71 -0.68 3.51
N ALA A 64 6.52 0.00 2.69
CA ALA A 64 6.66 1.45 2.79
C ALA A 64 5.35 2.18 2.45
N ALA A 65 4.54 1.65 1.52
CA ALA A 65 3.21 2.19 1.21
C ALA A 65 2.29 2.21 2.44
N ALA A 66 2.27 1.15 3.26
CA ALA A 66 1.49 1.14 4.49
C ALA A 66 1.97 2.22 5.48
N ILE A 67 3.29 2.41 5.60
CA ILE A 67 3.86 3.45 6.47
C ILE A 67 3.53 4.85 5.94
N VAL A 68 3.58 5.06 4.61
CA VAL A 68 3.14 6.32 3.98
C VAL A 68 1.66 6.59 4.27
N CYS A 69 0.79 5.58 4.17
CA CYS A 69 -0.61 5.71 4.54
C CYS A 69 -0.78 6.07 6.01
N ALA A 70 -0.07 5.38 6.93
CA ALA A 70 -0.11 5.65 8.35
C ALA A 70 0.22 7.12 8.66
N ILE A 71 1.31 7.63 8.09
CA ILE A 71 1.77 9.00 8.31
C ILE A 71 0.86 10.01 7.63
N SER A 72 0.55 9.82 6.35
CA SER A 72 -0.23 10.79 5.56
C SER A 72 -1.64 10.96 6.10
N LEU A 73 -2.30 9.88 6.52
CA LEU A 73 -3.66 9.92 7.04
C LEU A 73 -3.75 10.38 8.51
N THR A 74 -2.64 10.43 9.23
CA THR A 74 -2.61 10.84 10.65
C THR A 74 -2.01 12.23 10.82
N ALA A 75 -0.77 12.42 10.33
CA ALA A 75 -0.05 13.67 10.55
C ALA A 75 -0.61 14.82 9.71
N LEU A 76 -0.96 14.55 8.44
CA LEU A 76 -1.44 15.59 7.53
C LEU A 76 -2.75 16.24 8.01
N PRO A 77 -3.80 15.51 8.43
CA PRO A 77 -4.99 16.10 9.02
C PRO A 77 -4.68 16.98 10.23
N GLY A 78 -3.78 16.53 11.11
CA GLY A 78 -3.35 17.30 12.28
C GLY A 78 -2.68 18.62 11.91
N TRP A 79 -1.82 18.63 10.88
CA TRP A 79 -1.13 19.84 10.43
C TRP A 79 -2.04 20.77 9.61
N ALA A 80 -2.98 20.21 8.87
CA ALA A 80 -3.89 20.93 8.00
C ALA A 80 -5.17 21.40 8.73
N GLY A 81 -5.41 20.95 9.95
CA GLY A 81 -6.64 21.24 10.68
C GLY A 81 -7.87 20.55 10.11
N THR A 82 -7.68 19.41 9.43
CA THR A 82 -8.76 18.62 8.83
C THR A 82 -9.06 17.36 9.65
N PRO A 83 -10.27 16.78 9.56
CA PRO A 83 -10.61 15.58 10.31
C PRO A 83 -9.84 14.36 9.82
N GLU A 84 -9.39 13.51 10.73
CA GLU A 84 -8.84 12.19 10.39
C GLU A 84 -9.91 11.25 9.82
N ILE A 85 -9.51 10.39 8.89
CA ILE A 85 -10.35 9.31 8.36
C ILE A 85 -10.36 8.18 9.39
N ARG A 86 -11.56 7.79 9.86
CA ARG A 86 -11.76 6.78 10.92
C ARG A 86 -12.86 5.80 10.57
N GLY A 87 -12.92 4.68 11.28
CA GLY A 87 -14.00 3.68 11.13
C GLY A 87 -14.04 3.01 9.77
N ALA A 88 -15.23 2.87 9.18
CA ALA A 88 -15.45 2.13 7.94
C ALA A 88 -14.64 2.66 6.73
N PRO A 89 -14.52 3.98 6.48
CA PRO A 89 -13.66 4.47 5.41
C PRO A 89 -12.18 4.10 5.59
N LEU A 90 -11.68 4.09 6.82
CA LEU A 90 -10.33 3.65 7.13
C LEU A 90 -10.16 2.15 6.88
N ALA A 91 -11.14 1.33 7.27
CA ALA A 91 -11.15 -0.09 6.99
C ALA A 91 -11.17 -0.36 5.47
N GLY A 92 -11.92 0.45 4.71
CA GLY A 92 -11.92 0.40 3.24
C GLY A 92 -10.54 0.64 2.63
N LEU A 93 -9.79 1.64 3.13
CA LEU A 93 -8.42 1.90 2.68
C LEU A 93 -7.46 0.74 3.02
N ALA A 94 -7.58 0.17 4.22
CA ALA A 94 -6.79 -1.00 4.60
C ALA A 94 -7.11 -2.22 3.72
N THR A 95 -8.39 -2.41 3.38
CA THR A 95 -8.82 -3.45 2.43
C THR A 95 -8.24 -3.22 1.04
N LEU A 96 -8.24 -1.98 0.53
CA LEU A 96 -7.62 -1.66 -0.77
C LEU A 96 -6.12 -1.96 -0.76
N TRP A 97 -5.43 -1.68 0.35
CA TRP A 97 -4.01 -2.06 0.48
C TRP A 97 -3.83 -3.57 0.38
N ILE A 98 -4.66 -4.37 1.08
CA ILE A 98 -4.63 -5.84 1.01
C ILE A 98 -4.94 -6.32 -0.41
N VAL A 99 -5.96 -5.76 -1.06
CA VAL A 99 -6.33 -6.09 -2.45
C VAL A 99 -5.15 -5.87 -3.38
N GLY A 100 -4.42 -4.77 -3.23
CA GLY A 100 -3.21 -4.50 -4.00
C GLY A 100 -2.14 -5.58 -3.83
N ARG A 101 -1.94 -6.06 -2.61
CA ARG A 101 -0.97 -7.15 -2.35
C ARG A 101 -1.43 -8.48 -2.96
N VAL A 102 -2.69 -8.83 -2.79
CA VAL A 102 -3.28 -10.03 -3.40
C VAL A 102 -3.21 -9.96 -4.94
N ALA A 103 -3.52 -8.80 -5.52
CA ALA A 103 -3.45 -8.59 -6.97
C ALA A 103 -2.02 -8.76 -7.50
N TYR A 104 -1.04 -8.22 -6.81
CA TYR A 104 0.36 -8.36 -7.22
C TYR A 104 0.89 -9.79 -7.05
N TRP A 105 0.58 -10.46 -5.96
CA TRP A 105 1.00 -11.85 -5.74
C TRP A 105 0.31 -12.82 -6.70
N GLY A 106 -0.97 -12.57 -7.00
CA GLY A 106 -1.79 -13.38 -7.90
C GLY A 106 -1.75 -12.93 -9.37
N ARG A 107 -0.87 -12.02 -9.76
CA ARG A 107 -0.86 -11.40 -11.10
C ARG A 107 -0.74 -12.38 -12.26
N GLU A 108 -0.14 -13.55 -12.04
CA GLU A 108 -0.03 -14.58 -13.07
C GLU A 108 -1.37 -15.30 -13.33
N ALA A 109 -2.27 -15.29 -12.35
CA ALA A 109 -3.61 -15.87 -12.44
C ALA A 109 -4.70 -14.84 -12.78
N LEU A 110 -4.36 -13.55 -12.75
CA LEU A 110 -5.28 -12.45 -13.03
C LEU A 110 -5.07 -11.90 -14.43
N PRO A 111 -6.12 -11.39 -15.09
CA PRO A 111 -5.94 -10.59 -16.29
C PRO A 111 -5.09 -9.34 -15.94
N GLU A 112 -4.22 -8.93 -16.85
CA GLU A 112 -3.26 -7.83 -16.64
C GLU A 112 -3.92 -6.57 -16.09
N TRP A 113 -5.04 -6.14 -16.70
CA TRP A 113 -5.77 -4.96 -16.24
C TRP A 113 -6.28 -5.10 -14.80
N GLY A 114 -6.65 -6.32 -14.38
CA GLY A 114 -7.11 -6.60 -13.03
C GLY A 114 -5.97 -6.50 -12.00
N ALA A 115 -4.80 -7.03 -12.33
CA ALA A 115 -3.62 -6.91 -11.50
C ALA A 115 -3.16 -5.45 -11.36
N VAL A 116 -3.12 -4.70 -12.46
CA VAL A 116 -2.80 -3.26 -12.46
C VAL A 116 -3.82 -2.48 -11.65
N ALA A 117 -5.12 -2.64 -11.93
CA ALA A 117 -6.18 -1.91 -11.23
C ALA A 117 -6.15 -2.18 -9.72
N GLY A 118 -5.99 -3.44 -9.31
CA GLY A 118 -5.88 -3.82 -7.90
C GLY A 118 -4.68 -3.16 -7.21
N SER A 119 -3.54 -3.12 -7.87
CA SER A 119 -2.31 -2.54 -7.32
C SER A 119 -2.39 -1.02 -7.16
N ILE A 120 -2.96 -0.30 -8.13
CA ILE A 120 -3.03 1.18 -8.11
C ILE A 120 -4.23 1.74 -7.34
N ALA A 121 -5.25 0.92 -7.04
CA ALA A 121 -6.52 1.37 -6.44
C ALA A 121 -6.32 2.16 -5.14
N LEU A 122 -5.43 1.70 -4.27
CA LEU A 122 -5.10 2.39 -3.02
C LEU A 122 -4.64 3.84 -3.28
N TRP A 123 -3.69 4.01 -4.19
CA TRP A 123 -3.09 5.31 -4.49
C TRP A 123 -4.11 6.29 -5.06
N VAL A 124 -4.94 5.83 -5.98
CA VAL A 124 -6.00 6.64 -6.59
C VAL A 124 -6.97 7.14 -5.52
N VAL A 125 -7.46 6.24 -4.67
CA VAL A 125 -8.40 6.60 -3.60
C VAL A 125 -7.75 7.49 -2.56
N LEU A 126 -6.51 7.19 -2.14
CA LEU A 126 -5.77 7.98 -1.16
C LEU A 126 -5.52 9.41 -1.66
N ILE A 127 -5.06 9.57 -2.91
CA ILE A 127 -4.84 10.87 -3.53
C ILE A 127 -6.16 11.65 -3.61
N ALA A 128 -7.24 11.03 -4.06
CA ALA A 128 -8.55 11.68 -4.16
C ALA A 128 -9.06 12.18 -2.80
N LEU A 129 -8.92 11.36 -1.75
CA LEU A 129 -9.34 11.72 -0.39
C LEU A 129 -8.51 12.88 0.17
N LEU A 130 -7.19 12.81 0.06
CA LEU A 130 -6.30 13.84 0.58
C LEU A 130 -6.38 15.14 -0.25
N ALA A 131 -6.51 15.06 -1.57
CA ALA A 131 -6.71 16.22 -2.42
C ALA A 131 -7.98 16.99 -2.02
N ARG A 132 -9.10 16.30 -1.78
CA ARG A 132 -10.35 16.94 -1.33
C ARG A 132 -10.20 17.68 0.00
N GLN A 133 -9.36 17.17 0.90
CA GLN A 133 -9.07 17.86 2.16
C GLN A 133 -8.13 19.04 1.96
N LEU A 134 -7.05 18.86 1.19
CA LEU A 134 -5.98 19.85 1.03
C LEU A 134 -6.36 21.06 0.17
N VAL A 135 -7.30 20.91 -0.78
CA VAL A 135 -7.80 22.04 -1.58
C VAL A 135 -8.38 23.16 -0.70
N ARG A 136 -8.84 22.82 0.51
CA ARG A 136 -9.40 23.78 1.48
C ARG A 136 -8.37 24.42 2.39
N VAL A 137 -7.10 24.01 2.29
CA VAL A 137 -6.03 24.44 3.19
C VAL A 137 -5.16 25.49 2.53
N THR A 138 -4.92 26.61 3.23
CA THR A 138 -4.18 27.77 2.69
C THR A 138 -2.69 27.51 2.48
N ARG A 139 -2.08 26.57 3.23
CA ARG A 139 -0.64 26.27 3.15
C ARG A 139 -0.32 25.33 2.00
N ARG A 140 0.15 25.88 0.89
CA ARG A 140 0.54 25.11 -0.31
C ARG A 140 1.63 24.07 -0.07
N ALA A 141 2.43 24.18 1.00
CA ALA A 141 3.46 23.20 1.34
C ALA A 141 2.88 21.78 1.52
N TYR A 142 1.65 21.65 1.98
CA TYR A 142 1.01 20.34 2.13
C TYR A 142 0.67 19.66 0.80
N LEU A 143 0.60 20.42 -0.30
CA LEU A 143 0.39 19.85 -1.63
C LEU A 143 1.56 18.97 -2.08
N MET A 144 2.75 19.15 -1.50
CA MET A 144 3.92 18.29 -1.77
C MET A 144 3.63 16.81 -1.47
N ILE A 145 2.74 16.52 -0.52
CA ILE A 145 2.37 15.11 -0.26
C ILE A 145 1.66 14.50 -1.47
N LEU A 146 0.84 15.27 -2.19
CA LEU A 146 0.17 14.79 -3.40
C LEU A 146 1.18 14.49 -4.52
N VAL A 147 2.29 15.24 -4.58
CA VAL A 147 3.38 14.97 -5.54
C VAL A 147 4.05 13.64 -5.20
N VAL A 148 4.33 13.40 -3.91
CA VAL A 148 4.92 12.12 -3.45
C VAL A 148 3.97 10.95 -3.76
N LEU A 149 2.69 11.08 -3.40
CA LEU A 149 1.70 10.04 -3.68
C LEU A 149 1.47 9.81 -5.18
N GLY A 150 1.51 10.88 -5.97
CA GLY A 150 1.48 10.80 -7.44
C GLY A 150 2.69 10.08 -8.00
N GLY A 151 3.88 10.32 -7.44
CA GLY A 151 5.10 9.58 -7.76
C GLY A 151 5.00 8.09 -7.42
N MET A 152 4.42 7.74 -6.26
CA MET A 152 4.16 6.35 -5.89
C MET A 152 3.16 5.68 -6.84
N LEU A 153 2.06 6.35 -7.18
CA LEU A 153 1.10 5.88 -8.17
C LEU A 153 1.76 5.63 -9.53
N ALA A 154 2.50 6.61 -10.03
CA ALA A 154 3.19 6.49 -11.33
C ALA A 154 4.24 5.37 -11.30
N GLY A 155 5.02 5.26 -10.24
CA GLY A 155 6.01 4.20 -10.05
C GLY A 155 5.38 2.80 -10.04
N GLU A 156 4.29 2.61 -9.31
CA GLU A 156 3.53 1.35 -9.29
C GLU A 156 2.98 1.01 -10.68
N ALA A 157 2.33 1.97 -11.33
CA ALA A 157 1.77 1.77 -12.67
C ALA A 157 2.85 1.42 -13.71
N LEU A 158 3.98 2.14 -13.70
CA LEU A 158 5.10 1.86 -14.60
C LEU A 158 5.74 0.49 -14.31
N PHE A 159 5.88 0.12 -13.04
CA PHE A 159 6.42 -1.18 -12.68
C PHE A 159 5.52 -2.33 -13.18
N MET A 160 4.21 -2.19 -12.99
CA MET A 160 3.24 -3.19 -13.41
C MET A 160 3.18 -3.33 -14.94
N THR A 161 3.07 -2.21 -15.67
CA THR A 161 2.97 -2.19 -17.15
C THR A 161 4.31 -2.49 -17.84
N GLY A 162 5.43 -2.04 -17.26
CA GLY A 162 6.77 -2.31 -17.80
C GLY A 162 7.12 -3.80 -17.79
N ARG A 163 6.67 -4.54 -16.79
CA ARG A 163 6.84 -6.01 -16.75
C ARG A 163 5.98 -6.72 -17.79
N ALA A 164 4.77 -6.23 -18.04
CA ALA A 164 3.90 -6.77 -19.09
C ALA A 164 4.52 -6.61 -20.48
N ALA A 165 5.07 -5.44 -20.76
CA ALA A 165 5.78 -5.20 -22.04
C ALA A 165 7.03 -6.09 -22.19
N ALA A 166 7.80 -6.30 -21.12
CA ALA A 166 8.96 -7.19 -21.13
C ALA A 166 8.57 -8.66 -21.36
N GLY A 167 7.45 -9.11 -20.79
CA GLY A 167 6.89 -10.45 -21.03
C GLY A 167 6.46 -10.67 -22.49
N LEU A 168 5.84 -9.67 -23.10
CA LEU A 168 5.42 -9.70 -24.51
C LEU A 168 6.61 -9.74 -25.50
N LEU A 169 7.75 -9.16 -25.13
CA LEU A 169 8.95 -9.15 -25.97
C LEU A 169 9.78 -10.43 -25.81
N ALA A 170 9.52 -11.24 -24.79
CA ALA A 170 10.22 -12.49 -24.51
C ALA A 170 9.46 -13.74 -24.98
N ALA A 171 8.22 -13.61 -25.44
CA ALA A 171 7.37 -14.68 -25.97
C ALA A 171 7.42 -14.75 -27.48
#